data_477f2a71bcab9ec7d38d0ce4084c1622
#
_entry.id   477f2a71bcab9ec7d38d0ce4084c1622
#
_cell.length_a   1.000
_cell.length_b   1.000
_cell.length_c   1.000
_cell.angle_alpha   90.00
_cell.angle_beta   90.00
_cell.angle_gamma   90.00
#
_symmetry.space_group_name_H-M   'P 1'
#
loop_
_entity.id
_entity.type
_entity.pdbx_description
1 polymer ?
#
loop_
_entity_poly.entity_id
_entity_poly.type
_entity_poly.pdbx_seq_one_letter_code
_entity_poly.pdbx_strand_id
1 'polypeptide(L)'
;LHYPESIKCIAQLLETTQIIKVGFGLKSDRAQLHRKLGITPKAILDLDSFFRSEGYRKDLGVKTAIAVVLHQRFRKSKKISTSNWAREQLTPEQLSYAANDAYAAIKVFHALNKPESAFPIVDLT
;
A
#
# COMPACT_ATOMS: atom_id res chain seq x y z
N LEU A 1 0.05 -17.01 -1.34
CA LEU A 1 -1.23 -17.32 -1.97
C LEU A 1 -1.11 -18.67 -2.68
N HIS A 2 -1.85 -19.66 -2.18
CA HIS A 2 -1.80 -21.03 -2.70
C HIS A 2 -3.07 -21.39 -3.50
N TYR A 3 -4.02 -20.47 -3.60
CA TYR A 3 -5.32 -20.73 -4.23
C TYR A 3 -5.38 -20.01 -5.57
N PRO A 4 -5.45 -20.75 -6.70
CA PRO A 4 -5.48 -20.14 -8.04
C PRO A 4 -6.61 -19.14 -8.24
N GLU A 5 -7.77 -19.39 -7.65
CA GLU A 5 -8.91 -18.46 -7.75
C GLU A 5 -8.64 -17.15 -7.01
N SER A 6 -7.99 -17.22 -5.85
CA SER A 6 -7.61 -16.02 -5.10
C SER A 6 -6.59 -15.21 -5.86
N ILE A 7 -5.61 -15.86 -6.48
CA ILE A 7 -4.60 -15.18 -7.31
C ILE A 7 -5.27 -14.48 -8.49
N LYS A 8 -6.21 -15.14 -9.15
CA LYS A 8 -6.94 -14.56 -10.28
C LYS A 8 -7.75 -13.34 -9.88
N CYS A 9 -8.44 -13.40 -8.75
CA CYS A 9 -9.22 -12.27 -8.22
C CYS A 9 -8.31 -11.09 -7.88
N ILE A 10 -7.20 -11.35 -7.21
CA ILE A 10 -6.22 -10.32 -6.86
C ILE A 10 -5.61 -9.71 -8.12
N ALA A 11 -5.29 -10.53 -9.11
CA ALA A 11 -4.76 -10.04 -10.39
C ALA A 11 -5.74 -9.08 -11.06
N GLN A 12 -7.03 -9.41 -11.09
CA GLN A 12 -8.05 -8.53 -11.64
C GLN A 12 -8.10 -7.19 -10.95
N LEU A 13 -8.03 -7.19 -9.63
CA LEU A 13 -8.06 -5.95 -8.84
C LEU A 13 -6.79 -5.11 -9.04
N LEU A 14 -5.63 -5.74 -9.10
CA LEU A 14 -4.37 -5.03 -9.20
C LEU A 14 -4.06 -4.56 -10.62
N GLU A 15 -4.51 -5.27 -11.64
CA GLU A 15 -4.21 -4.94 -13.03
C GLU A 15 -5.23 -4.01 -13.69
N THR A 16 -6.38 -3.79 -13.09
CA THR A 16 -7.35 -2.84 -13.64
C THR A 16 -6.87 -1.41 -13.49
N THR A 17 -7.14 -0.59 -14.52
CA THR A 17 -6.87 0.85 -14.45
C THR A 17 -8.03 1.63 -13.85
N GLN A 18 -9.14 0.96 -13.55
CA GLN A 18 -10.36 1.58 -13.00
C GLN A 18 -10.27 1.85 -11.50
N ILE A 19 -9.34 1.20 -10.81
CA ILE A 19 -9.16 1.34 -9.38
C ILE A 19 -7.72 1.75 -9.12
N ILE A 20 -7.52 2.89 -8.48
CA ILE A 20 -6.19 3.35 -8.07
C ILE A 20 -5.81 2.64 -6.79
N LYS A 21 -4.65 1.98 -6.79
CA LYS A 21 -4.12 1.29 -5.63
C LYS A 21 -3.15 2.21 -4.90
N VAL A 22 -3.43 2.51 -3.65
CA VAL A 22 -2.68 3.49 -2.85
C VAL A 22 -1.93 2.79 -1.72
N GLY A 23 -0.67 3.15 -1.54
CA GLY A 23 0.14 2.59 -0.47
C GLY A 23 1.43 3.35 -0.27
N PHE A 24 2.29 2.81 0.58
CA PHE A 24 3.62 3.34 0.86
C PHE A 24 4.68 2.29 0.53
N GLY A 25 5.77 2.71 -0.12
CA GLY A 25 6.90 1.83 -0.41
C GLY A 25 6.54 0.66 -1.32
N LEU A 26 5.76 0.89 -2.36
CA LEU A 26 5.17 -0.17 -3.18
C LEU A 26 6.10 -0.74 -4.25
N LYS A 27 7.27 -0.15 -4.47
CA LYS A 27 8.18 -0.57 -5.53
C LYS A 27 8.61 -2.03 -5.37
N SER A 28 9.00 -2.41 -4.17
CA SER A 28 9.40 -3.77 -3.85
C SER A 28 8.23 -4.75 -4.00
N ASP A 29 7.06 -4.37 -3.54
CA ASP A 29 5.85 -5.19 -3.64
C ASP A 29 5.47 -5.45 -5.09
N ARG A 30 5.55 -4.43 -5.94
CA ARG A 30 5.28 -4.58 -7.38
C ARG A 30 6.23 -5.58 -8.02
N ALA A 31 7.52 -5.48 -7.71
CA ALA A 31 8.53 -6.39 -8.24
C ALA A 31 8.27 -7.83 -7.80
N GLN A 32 7.90 -8.03 -6.54
CA GLN A 32 7.60 -9.37 -6.02
C GLN A 32 6.34 -9.97 -6.63
N LEU A 33 5.29 -9.17 -6.80
CA LEU A 33 4.05 -9.62 -7.43
C LEU A 33 4.32 -10.09 -8.86
N HIS A 34 5.10 -9.34 -9.61
CA HIS A 34 5.45 -9.72 -10.96
C HIS A 34 6.27 -11.00 -10.99
N ARG A 35 7.30 -11.07 -10.16
CA ARG A 35 8.23 -12.22 -10.15
C ARG A 35 7.57 -13.50 -9.66
N LYS A 36 6.77 -13.42 -8.60
CA LYS A 36 6.20 -14.61 -7.96
C LYS A 36 4.87 -15.04 -8.53
N LEU A 37 4.04 -14.10 -8.98
CA LEU A 37 2.68 -14.37 -9.40
C LEU A 37 2.38 -13.96 -10.84
N GLY A 38 3.34 -13.33 -11.52
CA GLY A 38 3.12 -12.85 -12.88
C GLY A 38 2.11 -11.69 -12.97
N ILE A 39 1.83 -11.02 -11.86
CA ILE A 39 0.88 -9.91 -11.81
C ILE A 39 1.63 -8.61 -12.09
N THR A 40 1.12 -7.80 -13.04
CA THR A 40 1.66 -6.48 -13.34
C THR A 40 0.65 -5.42 -12.86
N PRO A 41 0.80 -4.89 -11.64
CA PRO A 41 -0.13 -3.91 -11.11
C PRO A 41 -0.16 -2.65 -11.95
N LYS A 42 -1.35 -2.06 -12.09
CA LYS A 42 -1.58 -0.80 -12.82
C LYS A 42 -2.31 0.19 -11.93
N ALA A 43 -2.29 1.46 -12.33
CA ALA A 43 -2.91 2.56 -11.59
C ALA A 43 -2.43 2.59 -10.13
N ILE A 44 -1.10 2.62 -9.96
CA ILE A 44 -0.45 2.56 -8.65
C ILE A 44 -0.07 3.96 -8.18
N LEU A 45 -0.46 4.30 -6.98
CA LEU A 45 -0.01 5.51 -6.30
C LEU A 45 0.80 5.14 -5.06
N ASP A 46 2.11 5.36 -5.12
CA ASP A 46 2.98 5.26 -3.95
C ASP A 46 3.06 6.64 -3.31
N LEU A 47 2.51 6.77 -2.12
CA LEU A 47 2.48 8.06 -1.42
C LEU A 47 3.88 8.54 -1.03
N ASP A 48 4.85 7.66 -0.86
CA ASP A 48 6.24 8.09 -0.67
C ASP A 48 6.73 8.89 -1.87
N SER A 49 6.36 8.48 -3.09
CA SER A 49 6.69 9.24 -4.30
C SER A 49 6.02 10.62 -4.32
N PHE A 50 4.77 10.69 -3.87
CA PHE A 50 4.06 11.96 -3.76
C PHE A 50 4.79 12.91 -2.80
N PHE A 51 5.11 12.44 -1.58
CA PHE A 51 5.78 13.28 -0.61
C PHE A 51 7.18 13.69 -1.07
N ARG A 52 7.88 12.81 -1.77
CA ARG A 52 9.17 13.16 -2.35
C ARG A 52 9.03 14.28 -3.38
N SER A 53 7.98 14.26 -4.19
CA SER A 53 7.71 15.33 -5.15
C SER A 53 7.36 16.66 -4.48
N GLU A 54 6.87 16.61 -3.23
CA GLU A 54 6.54 17.80 -2.44
C GLU A 54 7.75 18.33 -1.65
N GLY A 55 8.93 17.76 -1.84
CA GLY A 55 10.17 18.27 -1.25
C GLY A 55 10.73 17.46 -0.09
N TYR A 56 10.10 16.38 0.30
CA TYR A 56 10.67 15.50 1.33
C TYR A 56 11.80 14.68 0.72
N ARG A 57 12.95 14.68 1.37
CA ARG A 57 14.17 14.05 0.85
C ARG A 57 14.23 12.55 1.04
N LYS A 58 13.47 12.02 2.01
CA LYS A 58 13.42 10.60 2.34
C LYS A 58 11.99 10.11 2.24
N ASP A 59 11.84 8.81 2.08
CA ASP A 59 10.55 8.18 2.16
C ASP A 59 9.99 8.38 3.56
N LEU A 60 8.77 8.90 3.65
CA LEU A 60 8.15 9.16 4.94
C LEU A 60 7.70 7.87 5.62
N GLY A 61 7.16 6.93 4.84
CA GLY A 61 6.45 5.79 5.39
C GLY A 61 5.12 6.20 6.02
N VAL A 62 4.27 5.22 6.28
CA VAL A 62 2.90 5.47 6.76
C VAL A 62 2.88 6.17 8.12
N LYS A 63 3.77 5.79 9.01
CA LYS A 63 3.80 6.29 10.38
C LYS A 63 4.07 7.79 10.44
N THR A 64 5.08 8.23 9.70
CA THR A 64 5.45 9.65 9.62
C THR A 64 4.39 10.44 8.85
N ALA A 65 3.85 9.88 7.77
CA ALA A 65 2.81 10.53 6.99
C ALA A 65 1.55 10.77 7.83
N ILE A 66 1.14 9.81 8.65
CA ILE A 66 0.01 9.99 9.59
C ILE A 66 0.29 11.13 10.56
N ALA A 67 1.50 11.21 11.10
CA ALA A 67 1.87 12.28 12.01
C ALA A 67 1.81 13.66 11.34
N VAL A 68 2.36 13.76 10.14
CA VAL A 68 2.45 15.03 9.40
C VAL A 68 1.09 15.49 8.89
N VAL A 69 0.30 14.59 8.31
CA VAL A 69 -0.95 14.94 7.62
C VAL A 69 -2.14 14.98 8.57
N LEU A 70 -2.24 14.01 9.47
CA LEU A 70 -3.40 13.84 10.36
C LEU A 70 -3.13 14.30 11.78
N HIS A 71 -1.89 14.64 12.11
CA HIS A 71 -1.47 14.99 13.48
C HIS A 71 -1.85 13.92 14.49
N GLN A 72 -1.78 12.66 14.07
CA GLN A 72 -2.12 11.50 14.89
C GLN A 72 -0.92 10.58 15.02
N ARG A 73 -0.94 9.73 16.05
CA ARG A 73 0.08 8.73 16.27
C ARG A 73 -0.40 7.39 15.73
N PHE A 74 0.34 6.82 14.79
CA PHE A 74 0.07 5.50 14.24
C PHE A 74 1.00 4.49 14.88
N ARG A 75 0.43 3.52 15.59
CA ARG A 75 1.20 2.48 16.26
C ARG A 75 1.30 1.25 15.39
N LYS A 76 2.54 0.85 15.07
CA LYS A 76 2.83 -0.40 14.36
C LYS A 76 3.62 -1.30 15.30
N SER A 77 3.05 -2.44 15.66
CA SER A 77 3.73 -3.43 16.49
C SER A 77 4.86 -4.09 15.71
N LYS A 78 6.09 -3.93 16.19
CA LYS A 78 7.23 -4.61 15.59
C LYS A 78 7.11 -6.13 15.74
N LYS A 79 6.57 -6.58 16.86
CA LYS A 79 6.32 -8.00 17.11
C LYS A 79 5.40 -8.60 16.05
N ILE A 80 4.31 -7.92 15.74
CA ILE A 80 3.36 -8.39 14.73
C ILE A 80 3.97 -8.26 13.33
N SER A 81 4.63 -7.15 13.05
CA SER A 81 5.28 -6.92 11.76
C SER A 81 6.28 -8.02 11.38
N THR A 82 7.03 -8.51 12.36
CA THR A 82 8.05 -9.55 12.15
C THR A 82 7.56 -10.95 12.45
N SER A 83 6.27 -11.13 12.72
CA SER A 83 5.68 -12.43 12.98
C SER A 83 5.61 -13.28 11.69
N ASN A 84 5.22 -14.55 11.84
CA ASN A 84 5.16 -15.47 10.71
C ASN A 84 3.93 -15.20 9.84
N TRP A 85 4.11 -14.47 8.76
CA TRP A 85 3.06 -14.13 7.80
C TRP A 85 2.77 -15.28 6.81
N ALA A 86 3.58 -16.35 6.83
CA ALA A 86 3.37 -17.51 5.99
C ALA A 86 2.43 -18.54 6.62
N ARG A 87 1.85 -18.24 7.77
CA ARG A 87 0.88 -19.12 8.45
C ARG A 87 -0.31 -19.40 7.55
N GLU A 88 -0.83 -20.62 7.65
CA GLU A 88 -2.05 -21.01 6.93
C GLU A 88 -3.24 -20.14 7.35
N GLN A 89 -3.36 -19.86 8.66
CA GLN A 89 -4.34 -18.91 9.18
C GLN A 89 -3.62 -17.82 9.95
N LEU A 90 -3.87 -16.57 9.56
CA LEU A 90 -3.32 -15.42 10.26
C LEU A 90 -4.06 -15.20 11.58
N THR A 91 -3.34 -14.71 12.58
CA THR A 91 -3.95 -14.38 13.87
C THR A 91 -4.83 -13.14 13.74
N PRO A 92 -5.81 -12.92 14.68
CA PRO A 92 -6.59 -11.69 14.68
C PRO A 92 -5.71 -10.42 14.73
N GLU A 93 -4.59 -10.46 15.45
CA GLU A 93 -3.65 -9.34 15.53
C GLU A 93 -2.98 -9.08 14.20
N GLN A 94 -2.61 -10.13 13.46
CA GLN A 94 -2.05 -9.99 12.12
C GLN A 94 -3.06 -9.41 11.14
N LEU A 95 -4.31 -9.86 11.20
CA LEU A 95 -5.39 -9.34 10.35
C LEU A 95 -5.65 -7.86 10.63
N SER A 96 -5.70 -7.47 11.91
CA SER A 96 -5.85 -6.07 12.30
C SER A 96 -4.67 -5.23 11.84
N TYR A 97 -3.45 -5.75 11.97
CA TYR A 97 -2.24 -5.06 11.53
C TYR A 97 -2.30 -4.76 10.02
N ALA A 98 -2.61 -5.78 9.23
CA ALA A 98 -2.70 -5.63 7.77
C ALA A 98 -3.81 -4.67 7.35
N ALA A 99 -4.99 -4.78 7.98
CA ALA A 99 -6.11 -3.89 7.70
C ALA A 99 -5.79 -2.44 8.05
N ASN A 100 -5.14 -2.20 9.19
CA ASN A 100 -4.75 -0.86 9.61
C ASN A 100 -3.71 -0.24 8.67
N ASP A 101 -2.78 -1.03 8.17
CA ASP A 101 -1.78 -0.57 7.21
C ASP A 101 -2.46 -0.05 5.92
N ALA A 102 -3.40 -0.81 5.38
CA ALA A 102 -4.15 -0.42 4.18
C ALA A 102 -5.05 0.79 4.46
N TYR A 103 -5.75 0.79 5.59
CA TYR A 103 -6.64 1.88 5.98
C TYR A 103 -5.87 3.18 6.20
N ALA A 104 -4.70 3.12 6.81
CA ALA A 104 -3.88 4.30 7.05
C ALA A 104 -3.46 4.97 5.74
N ALA A 105 -3.07 4.20 4.74
CA ALA A 105 -2.67 4.73 3.44
C ALA A 105 -3.83 5.48 2.76
N ILE A 106 -5.02 4.89 2.71
CA ILE A 106 -6.16 5.53 2.07
C ILE A 106 -6.63 6.75 2.85
N LYS A 107 -6.50 6.72 4.17
CA LYS A 107 -6.85 7.85 5.01
C LYS A 107 -5.93 9.05 4.78
N VAL A 108 -4.64 8.82 4.63
CA VAL A 108 -3.69 9.87 4.26
C VAL A 108 -4.04 10.45 2.89
N PHE A 109 -4.31 9.59 1.92
CA PHE A 109 -4.69 10.01 0.58
C PHE A 109 -5.88 10.96 0.59
N HIS A 110 -6.94 10.59 1.29
CA HIS A 110 -8.14 11.44 1.37
C HIS A 110 -7.88 12.73 2.15
N ALA A 111 -7.08 12.68 3.20
CA ALA A 111 -6.78 13.86 4.01
C ALA A 111 -5.97 14.91 3.24
N LEU A 112 -5.18 14.50 2.26
CA LEU A 112 -4.44 15.43 1.41
C LEU A 112 -5.38 16.28 0.56
N ASN A 113 -6.58 15.79 0.27
CA ASN A 113 -7.65 16.52 -0.43
C ASN A 113 -7.18 17.22 -1.71
N LYS A 114 -6.45 16.49 -2.55
CA LYS A 114 -5.92 16.99 -3.81
C LYS A 114 -6.57 16.26 -4.99
N PRO A 115 -6.66 16.91 -6.17
CA PRO A 115 -7.18 16.24 -7.36
C PRO A 115 -6.24 15.12 -7.81
N GLU A 116 -6.79 14.15 -8.52
CA GLU A 116 -6.03 13.01 -9.04
C GLU A 116 -4.80 13.46 -9.83
N SER A 117 -4.92 14.53 -10.60
CA SER A 117 -3.83 15.08 -11.40
C SER A 117 -2.63 15.57 -10.58
N ALA A 118 -2.81 15.79 -9.27
CA ALA A 118 -1.72 16.22 -8.40
C ALA A 118 -0.87 15.06 -7.90
N PHE A 119 -1.25 13.82 -8.19
CA PHE A 119 -0.56 12.62 -7.70
C PHE A 119 0.23 11.92 -8.80
N PRO A 120 1.43 11.39 -8.49
CA PRO A 120 2.25 10.65 -9.46
C PRO A 120 1.75 9.20 -9.60
N ILE A 121 0.57 9.03 -10.19
CA ILE A 121 -0.01 7.70 -10.41
C ILE A 121 0.66 7.07 -11.63
N VAL A 122 1.17 5.85 -11.47
CA VAL A 122 1.86 5.15 -12.55
C VAL A 122 0.95 4.08 -13.17
N ASP A 123 1.18 3.81 -14.45
CA ASP A 123 0.50 2.76 -15.22
C ASP A 123 -1.02 2.93 -15.22
N LEU A 124 -1.48 4.14 -15.56
CA LEU A 124 -2.90 4.45 -15.70
C LEU A 124 -3.54 3.88 -16.98
N THR A 125 -2.71 3.44 -17.91
CA THR A 125 -3.18 2.91 -19.20
C THR A 125 -2.70 1.51 -19.48
#